data_42f05b35b10aa3effbd7abfc53c342e8
#
_entry.id   42f05b35b10aa3effbd7abfc53c342e8
#
_cell.length_a   1.000
_cell.length_b   1.000
_cell.length_c   1.000
_cell.angle_alpha   90.00
_cell.angle_beta   90.00
_cell.angle_gamma   90.00
#
_symmetry.space_group_name_H-M   'P 1'
#
loop_
_entity.id
_entity.type
_entity.pdbx_description
1 polymer ?
#
loop_
_entity_poly.entity_id
_entity_poly.type
_entity_poly.pdbx_seq_one_letter_code
_entity_poly.pdbx_strand_id
1 'polypeptide(L)'
;MTDILIKNGYVLTMQGAGVGMIEDGAVAVEDGVIVAMGRTAELEREYGGADRVLDARGKAVLPGFVDAHIHTSLSLLRGEAQDVPEIEWMLKTMAPFSKYIRPEHRVKGAALGVLEALKSGTTCFGEVGSGLDAMAERVFGPAGVRARLASTINEIGPDSRPDPHKPYIFAPEIGERKLGEAVDFVKRWDGEAGGRITCILAPHAADMMSKDLLLRVKGEAESRGLPMHMHVAQGGREAIQLKLRYGTTTVKFLDEIGFLDDRLIAAHCHQTTDDEVALLAERGVHYVSCPSSIGLIDGITPPLALYLASGGRAAALGSDQASGNNCHNMLIEMKVAALLNKTRHRDPTVLPSWKMLRIATVEGATAIGLGDQVGSLEPGKRADLIILNLRVPHMTPVISKPVRNIAPNIVYSARGDEVETVIIDGKVVMEEGRVLTMDEERVMAEAQRAAEEITSQAVDDFMAAGSHLTKAVRRGLL
;
A
#
# COMPACT_ATOMS: atom_id res chain seq x y z
N MET A 1 2.66 -3.85 33.66
CA MET A 1 2.05 -2.53 34.04
C MET A 1 1.48 -1.98 32.76
N THR A 2 0.23 -1.51 32.78
CA THR A 2 -0.45 -1.05 31.54
C THR A 2 0.21 0.22 31.05
N ASP A 3 0.69 0.18 29.80
CA ASP A 3 1.37 1.34 29.19
C ASP A 3 0.36 2.40 28.75
N ILE A 4 -0.69 1.96 28.03
CA ILE A 4 -1.71 2.85 27.47
C ILE A 4 -3.11 2.29 27.73
N LEU A 5 -4.01 3.16 28.21
CA LEU A 5 -5.46 2.95 28.20
C LEU A 5 -6.14 3.99 27.31
N ILE A 6 -6.75 3.54 26.21
CA ILE A 6 -7.62 4.37 25.37
C ILE A 6 -9.06 4.13 25.83
N LYS A 7 -9.84 5.20 26.10
CA LYS A 7 -11.20 5.07 26.65
C LYS A 7 -12.21 6.02 26.04
N ASN A 8 -13.51 5.76 26.30
CA ASN A 8 -14.67 6.56 25.89
C ASN A 8 -14.89 6.65 24.37
N GLY A 9 -14.27 5.79 23.56
CA GLY A 9 -14.32 5.85 22.10
C GLY A 9 -15.40 4.96 21.47
N TYR A 10 -15.64 5.15 20.18
CA TYR A 10 -16.26 4.15 19.33
C TYR A 10 -15.16 3.22 18.83
N VAL A 11 -15.00 2.06 19.49
CA VAL A 11 -13.95 1.09 19.12
C VAL A 11 -14.47 0.19 18.01
N LEU A 12 -13.85 0.24 16.83
CA LEU A 12 -14.12 -0.62 15.69
C LEU A 12 -13.03 -1.70 15.64
N THR A 13 -13.32 -2.88 16.16
CA THR A 13 -12.32 -3.92 16.36
C THR A 13 -11.90 -4.65 15.09
N MET A 14 -12.73 -4.62 14.05
CA MET A 14 -12.62 -5.46 12.84
C MET A 14 -12.70 -6.97 13.10
N GLN A 15 -13.13 -7.39 14.29
CA GLN A 15 -13.42 -8.79 14.61
C GLN A 15 -14.72 -9.28 13.96
N GLY A 16 -14.76 -10.59 13.69
CA GLY A 16 -15.95 -11.24 13.12
C GLY A 16 -16.25 -10.80 11.69
N ALA A 17 -17.51 -10.82 11.28
CA ALA A 17 -17.91 -10.56 9.89
C ALA A 17 -18.05 -9.08 9.53
N GLY A 18 -18.18 -8.19 10.51
CA GLY A 18 -18.38 -6.74 10.32
C GLY A 18 -17.23 -5.90 10.87
N VAL A 19 -17.55 -4.70 11.36
CA VAL A 19 -16.55 -3.80 11.97
C VAL A 19 -16.37 -4.02 13.48
N GLY A 20 -17.18 -4.85 14.13
CA GLY A 20 -17.03 -5.20 15.56
C GLY A 20 -17.10 -3.99 16.49
N MET A 21 -18.13 -3.12 16.35
CA MET A 21 -18.19 -1.85 17.09
C MET A 21 -18.56 -2.02 18.56
N ILE A 22 -17.75 -1.44 19.47
CA ILE A 22 -18.02 -1.27 20.89
C ILE A 22 -18.26 0.23 21.15
N GLU A 23 -19.49 0.57 21.62
CA GLU A 23 -19.81 1.92 22.04
C GLU A 23 -19.29 2.18 23.45
N ASP A 24 -18.83 3.40 23.75
CA ASP A 24 -18.14 3.71 25.01
C ASP A 24 -17.06 2.67 25.32
N GLY A 25 -16.27 2.40 24.26
CA GLY A 25 -15.28 1.36 24.27
C GLY A 25 -13.91 1.84 24.76
N ALA A 26 -13.11 0.87 25.20
CA ALA A 26 -11.74 1.06 25.62
C ALA A 26 -10.83 -0.05 25.08
N VAL A 27 -9.54 0.26 24.98
CA VAL A 27 -8.45 -0.65 24.60
C VAL A 27 -7.30 -0.46 25.58
N ALA A 28 -6.82 -1.55 26.18
CA ALA A 28 -5.66 -1.57 27.05
C ALA A 28 -4.45 -2.20 26.33
N VAL A 29 -3.28 -1.58 26.47
CA VAL A 29 -2.03 -1.98 25.81
C VAL A 29 -0.94 -2.15 26.86
N GLU A 30 -0.21 -3.26 26.78
CA GLU A 30 0.99 -3.57 27.59
C GLU A 30 2.08 -4.13 26.69
N ASP A 31 3.32 -3.68 26.83
CA ASP A 31 4.49 -4.14 26.05
C ASP A 31 4.24 -4.15 24.53
N GLY A 32 3.50 -3.15 24.04
CA GLY A 32 3.14 -3.01 22.63
C GLY A 32 2.09 -3.98 22.12
N VAL A 33 1.42 -4.74 23.01
CA VAL A 33 0.38 -5.73 22.70
C VAL A 33 -0.95 -5.28 23.25
N ILE A 34 -2.03 -5.48 22.52
CA ILE A 34 -3.40 -5.30 23.03
C ILE A 34 -3.67 -6.41 24.04
N VAL A 35 -3.91 -6.06 25.30
CA VAL A 35 -4.20 -7.04 26.37
C VAL A 35 -5.69 -7.18 26.64
N ALA A 36 -6.47 -6.11 26.46
CA ALA A 36 -7.92 -6.15 26.65
C ALA A 36 -8.66 -5.13 25.81
N MET A 37 -9.90 -5.42 25.50
CA MET A 37 -10.87 -4.51 24.90
C MET A 37 -12.24 -4.77 25.50
N GLY A 38 -13.04 -3.70 25.65
CA GLY A 38 -14.36 -3.81 26.22
C GLY A 38 -15.00 -2.45 26.44
N ARG A 39 -15.94 -2.39 27.37
CA ARG A 39 -16.53 -1.11 27.77
C ARG A 39 -15.59 -0.34 28.68
N THR A 40 -15.57 0.98 28.54
CA THR A 40 -14.73 1.86 29.35
C THR A 40 -14.82 1.56 30.84
N ALA A 41 -16.03 1.46 31.39
CA ALA A 41 -16.24 1.22 32.83
C ALA A 41 -15.67 -0.12 33.34
N GLU A 42 -15.50 -1.11 32.47
CA GLU A 42 -14.92 -2.42 32.80
C GLU A 42 -13.39 -2.31 32.81
N LEU A 43 -12.80 -1.78 31.71
CA LEU A 43 -11.37 -1.68 31.60
C LEU A 43 -10.73 -0.64 32.52
N GLU A 44 -11.44 0.43 32.84
CA GLU A 44 -10.95 1.47 33.76
C GLU A 44 -10.77 0.94 35.21
N ARG A 45 -11.55 -0.08 35.64
CA ARG A 45 -11.35 -0.72 36.94
C ARG A 45 -10.07 -1.54 37.00
N GLU A 46 -9.68 -2.18 35.94
CA GLU A 46 -8.52 -3.08 35.86
C GLU A 46 -7.26 -2.35 35.40
N TYR A 47 -7.39 -1.49 34.39
CA TYR A 47 -6.30 -0.83 33.69
C TYR A 47 -6.23 0.68 33.91
N GLY A 48 -7.04 1.25 34.80
CA GLY A 48 -7.13 2.71 35.05
C GLY A 48 -5.84 3.34 35.61
N GLY A 49 -4.89 2.52 36.09
CA GLY A 49 -3.57 2.94 36.51
C GLY A 49 -2.52 2.94 35.41
N ALA A 50 -2.93 2.95 34.13
CA ALA A 50 -2.02 3.00 33.00
C ALA A 50 -1.11 4.25 33.03
N ASP A 51 0.13 4.10 32.56
CA ASP A 51 1.10 5.21 32.50
C ASP A 51 0.57 6.36 31.63
N ARG A 52 -0.21 6.03 30.60
CA ARG A 52 -0.84 6.99 29.69
C ARG A 52 -2.33 6.66 29.47
N VAL A 53 -3.18 7.65 29.68
CA VAL A 53 -4.61 7.54 29.40
C VAL A 53 -5.02 8.49 28.27
N LEU A 54 -5.58 7.96 27.19
CA LEU A 54 -6.07 8.71 26.04
C LEU A 54 -7.59 8.73 26.01
N ASP A 55 -8.20 9.93 26.05
CA ASP A 55 -9.65 10.10 25.95
C ASP A 55 -10.08 10.19 24.48
N ALA A 56 -10.77 9.16 24.01
CA ALA A 56 -11.31 9.06 22.66
C ALA A 56 -12.79 9.48 22.56
N ARG A 57 -13.31 10.30 23.47
CA ARG A 57 -14.70 10.75 23.48
C ARG A 57 -15.07 11.51 22.20
N GLY A 58 -16.03 10.95 21.45
CA GLY A 58 -16.47 11.48 20.16
C GLY A 58 -15.51 11.16 19.02
N LYS A 59 -14.65 10.16 19.21
CA LYS A 59 -13.67 9.69 18.22
C LYS A 59 -13.88 8.20 17.94
N ALA A 60 -13.44 7.75 16.79
CA ALA A 60 -13.33 6.34 16.45
C ALA A 60 -11.92 5.83 16.77
N VAL A 61 -11.84 4.65 17.38
CA VAL A 61 -10.60 3.90 17.60
C VAL A 61 -10.67 2.66 16.74
N LEU A 62 -9.72 2.47 15.83
CA LEU A 62 -9.72 1.36 14.87
C LEU A 62 -8.30 0.92 14.56
N PRO A 63 -8.09 -0.30 13.99
CA PRO A 63 -6.76 -0.70 13.53
C PRO A 63 -6.22 0.33 12.54
N GLY A 64 -4.91 0.54 12.56
CA GLY A 64 -4.25 1.36 11.55
C GLY A 64 -4.44 0.76 10.15
N PHE A 65 -4.44 1.62 9.14
CA PHE A 65 -4.61 1.19 7.76
C PHE A 65 -3.36 0.47 7.24
N VAL A 66 -3.60 -0.47 6.35
CA VAL A 66 -2.57 -1.24 5.63
C VAL A 66 -2.56 -0.75 4.20
N ASP A 67 -1.47 -0.12 3.79
CA ASP A 67 -1.17 0.16 2.38
C ASP A 67 -0.33 -1.02 1.86
N ALA A 68 -1.00 -1.93 1.17
CA ALA A 68 -0.42 -3.23 0.82
C ALA A 68 0.50 -3.19 -0.42
N HIS A 69 0.51 -2.08 -1.16
CA HIS A 69 1.39 -1.85 -2.32
C HIS A 69 1.67 -0.37 -2.48
N ILE A 70 2.90 0.02 -2.20
CA ILE A 70 3.33 1.42 -2.21
C ILE A 70 4.77 1.54 -2.72
N HIS A 71 5.09 2.66 -3.36
CA HIS A 71 6.43 3.06 -3.79
C HIS A 71 6.75 4.44 -3.22
N THR A 72 7.02 4.51 -1.92
CA THR A 72 7.20 5.77 -1.20
C THR A 72 8.30 6.66 -1.78
N SER A 73 9.35 6.07 -2.34
CA SER A 73 10.47 6.81 -2.93
C SER A 73 10.09 7.68 -4.14
N LEU A 74 8.97 7.37 -4.81
CA LEU A 74 8.47 8.10 -5.96
C LEU A 74 7.56 9.28 -5.60
N SER A 75 7.39 9.58 -4.31
CA SER A 75 6.64 10.76 -3.84
C SER A 75 7.24 12.09 -4.34
N LEU A 76 8.53 12.12 -4.71
CA LEU A 76 9.18 13.28 -5.31
C LEU A 76 8.65 13.66 -6.70
N LEU A 77 8.01 12.72 -7.41
CA LEU A 77 7.48 12.91 -8.76
C LEU A 77 5.96 13.13 -8.78
N ARG A 78 5.39 13.52 -7.66
CA ARG A 78 3.97 13.85 -7.54
C ARG A 78 3.57 14.95 -8.52
N GLY A 79 2.57 14.70 -9.35
CA GLY A 79 2.04 15.65 -10.32
C GLY A 79 2.86 15.79 -11.61
N GLU A 80 4.04 15.19 -11.71
CA GLU A 80 4.94 15.34 -12.88
C GLU A 80 4.63 14.38 -14.04
N ALA A 81 3.78 13.38 -13.82
CA ALA A 81 3.51 12.34 -14.83
C ALA A 81 2.00 12.07 -15.03
N GLN A 82 1.15 13.06 -14.85
CA GLN A 82 -0.29 12.89 -14.88
C GLN A 82 -0.91 13.02 -16.27
N ASP A 83 -2.16 12.53 -16.41
CA ASP A 83 -3.03 12.72 -17.58
C ASP A 83 -2.46 12.16 -18.89
N VAL A 84 -1.76 11.03 -18.80
CA VAL A 84 -1.19 10.32 -19.95
C VAL A 84 -1.44 8.81 -19.83
N PRO A 85 -1.63 8.07 -20.96
CA PRO A 85 -1.81 6.62 -20.94
C PRO A 85 -0.55 5.88 -20.44
N GLU A 86 -0.71 4.65 -19.92
CA GLU A 86 0.33 3.83 -19.25
C GLU A 86 1.67 3.78 -20.02
N ILE A 87 1.65 3.42 -21.29
CA ILE A 87 2.89 3.32 -22.09
C ILE A 87 3.58 4.68 -22.22
N GLU A 88 2.82 5.74 -22.44
CA GLU A 88 3.35 7.11 -22.52
C GLU A 88 3.82 7.60 -21.16
N TRP A 89 3.05 7.28 -20.10
CA TRP A 89 3.40 7.54 -18.71
C TRP A 89 4.79 6.96 -18.39
N MET A 90 5.00 5.69 -18.66
CA MET A 90 6.26 5.02 -18.36
C MET A 90 7.43 5.53 -19.22
N LEU A 91 7.26 5.62 -20.54
CA LEU A 91 8.36 5.86 -21.47
C LEU A 91 8.65 7.33 -21.72
N LYS A 92 7.64 8.22 -21.59
CA LYS A 92 7.78 9.63 -22.00
C LYS A 92 7.62 10.60 -20.84
N THR A 93 7.11 10.14 -19.68
CA THR A 93 7.01 10.99 -18.50
C THR A 93 7.90 10.47 -17.37
N MET A 94 7.76 9.22 -16.92
CA MET A 94 8.57 8.69 -15.83
C MET A 94 10.03 8.43 -16.20
N ALA A 95 10.32 7.87 -17.38
CA ALA A 95 11.68 7.51 -17.77
C ALA A 95 12.64 8.72 -17.81
N PRO A 96 12.28 9.91 -18.32
CA PRO A 96 13.11 11.09 -18.24
C PRO A 96 13.54 11.46 -16.83
N PHE A 97 12.63 11.45 -15.86
CA PHE A 97 12.93 11.78 -14.46
C PHE A 97 13.70 10.67 -13.75
N SER A 98 13.33 9.41 -13.97
CA SER A 98 13.94 8.24 -13.31
C SER A 98 15.45 8.16 -13.53
N LYS A 99 15.96 8.65 -14.66
CA LYS A 99 17.38 8.73 -15.00
C LYS A 99 18.20 9.56 -14.00
N TYR A 100 17.56 10.54 -13.35
CA TYR A 100 18.20 11.48 -12.44
C TYR A 100 17.93 11.18 -10.97
N ILE A 101 17.15 10.14 -10.67
CA ILE A 101 16.89 9.71 -9.29
C ILE A 101 18.11 8.97 -8.73
N ARG A 102 18.79 9.59 -7.76
CA ARG A 102 19.91 9.01 -7.02
C ARG A 102 19.45 8.34 -5.72
N PRO A 103 20.30 7.50 -5.07
CA PRO A 103 19.97 6.87 -3.80
C PRO A 103 19.46 7.83 -2.71
N GLU A 104 20.07 9.01 -2.58
CA GLU A 104 19.64 10.05 -1.62
C GLU A 104 18.25 10.62 -1.93
N HIS A 105 17.89 10.73 -3.21
CA HIS A 105 16.55 11.15 -3.60
C HIS A 105 15.50 10.12 -3.17
N ARG A 106 15.80 8.81 -3.27
CA ARG A 106 14.88 7.75 -2.82
C ARG A 106 14.59 7.84 -1.33
N VAL A 107 15.60 8.11 -0.51
CA VAL A 107 15.42 8.29 0.95
C VAL A 107 14.53 9.49 1.25
N LYS A 108 14.74 10.63 0.57
CA LYS A 108 13.92 11.84 0.77
C LYS A 108 12.48 11.64 0.30
N GLY A 109 12.30 10.97 -0.85
CA GLY A 109 10.98 10.59 -1.34
C GLY A 109 10.25 9.65 -0.38
N ALA A 110 10.97 8.64 0.12
CA ALA A 110 10.41 7.71 1.09
C ALA A 110 10.01 8.41 2.40
N ALA A 111 10.81 9.34 2.89
CA ALA A 111 10.48 10.12 4.08
C ALA A 111 9.19 10.93 3.87
N LEU A 112 9.02 11.56 2.69
CA LEU A 112 7.80 12.29 2.36
C LEU A 112 6.58 11.36 2.25
N GLY A 113 6.71 10.22 1.55
CA GLY A 113 5.62 9.27 1.39
C GLY A 113 5.18 8.63 2.71
N VAL A 114 6.15 8.26 3.56
CA VAL A 114 5.85 7.72 4.90
C VAL A 114 5.18 8.77 5.78
N LEU A 115 5.65 10.02 5.74
CA LEU A 115 5.04 11.13 6.49
C LEU A 115 3.57 11.33 6.10
N GLU A 116 3.29 11.43 4.80
CA GLU A 116 1.93 11.61 4.27
C GLU A 116 1.00 10.46 4.67
N ALA A 117 1.45 9.22 4.47
CA ALA A 117 0.67 8.03 4.77
C ALA A 117 0.39 7.89 6.29
N LEU A 118 1.37 8.18 7.15
CA LEU A 118 1.19 8.24 8.62
C LEU A 118 0.11 9.25 9.00
N LYS A 119 0.16 10.46 8.42
CA LYS A 119 -0.81 11.53 8.73
C LYS A 119 -2.23 11.16 8.31
N SER A 120 -2.41 10.23 7.41
CA SER A 120 -3.72 9.69 7.01
C SER A 120 -4.08 8.34 7.67
N GLY A 121 -3.26 7.87 8.63
CA GLY A 121 -3.57 6.71 9.47
C GLY A 121 -3.02 5.37 8.96
N THR A 122 -2.12 5.37 7.98
CA THR A 122 -1.41 4.15 7.55
C THR A 122 -0.36 3.79 8.60
N THR A 123 -0.42 2.56 9.11
CA THR A 123 0.54 2.03 10.09
C THR A 123 1.43 0.93 9.53
N CYS A 124 0.97 0.27 8.45
CA CYS A 124 1.65 -0.87 7.84
C CYS A 124 1.80 -0.65 6.33
N PHE A 125 3.03 -0.80 5.84
CA PHE A 125 3.46 -0.47 4.48
C PHE A 125 3.93 -1.73 3.73
N GLY A 126 3.35 -2.05 2.58
CA GLY A 126 3.82 -3.04 1.62
C GLY A 126 4.72 -2.38 0.58
N GLU A 127 5.92 -1.97 0.96
CA GLU A 127 6.85 -1.23 0.09
C GLU A 127 7.57 -2.15 -0.89
N VAL A 128 7.46 -1.84 -2.17
CA VAL A 128 8.15 -2.55 -3.26
C VAL A 128 9.09 -1.58 -3.97
N GLY A 129 10.34 -1.97 -4.19
CA GLY A 129 11.24 -1.07 -4.90
C GLY A 129 12.71 -1.47 -4.89
N SER A 130 13.56 -0.49 -5.10
CA SER A 130 15.02 -0.63 -5.06
C SER A 130 15.64 0.42 -4.15
N GLY A 131 16.83 0.11 -3.60
CA GLY A 131 17.51 0.99 -2.64
C GLY A 131 16.91 0.93 -1.25
N LEU A 132 16.23 -0.16 -0.92
CA LEU A 132 15.49 -0.34 0.33
C LEU A 132 16.39 -0.38 1.58
N ASP A 133 17.68 -0.76 1.46
CA ASP A 133 18.62 -0.73 2.61
C ASP A 133 18.66 0.64 3.29
N ALA A 134 18.91 1.69 2.50
CA ALA A 134 18.97 3.06 3.02
C ALA A 134 17.60 3.57 3.49
N MET A 135 16.51 3.13 2.86
CA MET A 135 15.15 3.48 3.27
C MET A 135 14.77 2.77 4.58
N ALA A 136 15.11 1.49 4.75
CA ALA A 136 14.91 0.74 5.99
C ALA A 136 15.64 1.38 7.16
N GLU A 137 16.94 1.69 6.97
CA GLU A 137 17.81 2.26 7.98
C GLU A 137 17.43 3.70 8.37
N ARG A 138 17.11 4.55 7.39
CA ARG A 138 17.00 6.00 7.59
C ARG A 138 15.57 6.52 7.61
N VAL A 139 14.59 5.72 7.20
CA VAL A 139 13.18 6.12 7.12
C VAL A 139 12.27 5.17 7.89
N PHE A 140 12.06 3.93 7.43
CA PHE A 140 11.06 3.02 8.02
C PHE A 140 11.36 2.68 9.49
N GLY A 141 12.60 2.34 9.80
CA GLY A 141 13.02 2.06 11.18
C GLY A 141 12.84 3.24 12.13
N PRO A 142 13.45 4.41 11.85
CA PRO A 142 13.33 5.62 12.66
C PRO A 142 11.91 6.20 12.74
N ALA A 143 11.12 6.15 11.66
CA ALA A 143 9.72 6.59 11.66
C ALA A 143 8.85 5.76 12.61
N GLY A 144 9.31 4.56 12.99
CA GLY A 144 8.59 3.69 13.91
C GLY A 144 7.42 2.93 13.25
N VAL A 145 7.32 2.96 11.94
CA VAL A 145 6.25 2.29 11.18
C VAL A 145 6.48 0.78 11.07
N ARG A 146 5.40 0.04 10.78
CA ARG A 146 5.49 -1.35 10.35
C ARG A 146 5.64 -1.39 8.84
N ALA A 147 6.61 -2.15 8.33
CA ALA A 147 6.87 -2.24 6.90
C ALA A 147 7.18 -3.68 6.48
N ARG A 148 6.56 -4.10 5.37
CA ARG A 148 6.91 -5.31 4.65
C ARG A 148 7.65 -4.91 3.38
N LEU A 149 8.97 -5.07 3.39
CA LEU A 149 9.87 -4.56 2.37
C LEU A 149 10.17 -5.63 1.32
N ALA A 150 10.10 -5.28 0.05
CA ALA A 150 10.26 -6.19 -1.06
C ALA A 150 11.20 -5.61 -2.14
N SER A 151 12.44 -6.07 -2.17
CA SER A 151 13.44 -5.62 -3.15
C SER A 151 13.15 -6.20 -4.53
N THR A 152 13.02 -5.34 -5.53
CA THR A 152 12.61 -5.69 -6.89
C THR A 152 13.64 -6.51 -7.64
N ILE A 153 13.21 -7.64 -8.21
CA ILE A 153 14.01 -8.57 -9.01
C ILE A 153 13.51 -8.52 -10.46
N ASN A 154 14.39 -8.25 -11.42
CA ASN A 154 14.11 -8.32 -12.86
C ASN A 154 15.41 -8.49 -13.68
N GLU A 155 15.27 -8.81 -14.97
CA GLU A 155 16.39 -9.04 -15.92
C GLU A 155 16.59 -7.89 -16.90
N ILE A 156 16.03 -6.71 -16.63
CA ILE A 156 16.15 -5.55 -17.51
C ILE A 156 17.37 -4.73 -17.08
N GLY A 157 18.28 -4.48 -18.04
CA GLY A 157 19.47 -3.66 -17.80
C GLY A 157 19.12 -2.17 -17.61
N PRO A 158 19.92 -1.41 -16.84
CA PRO A 158 19.65 0.00 -16.53
C PRO A 158 19.67 0.89 -17.80
N ASP A 159 20.45 0.53 -18.79
CA ASP A 159 20.56 1.26 -20.07
C ASP A 159 19.55 0.77 -21.13
N SER A 160 18.77 -0.24 -20.81
CA SER A 160 17.73 -0.76 -21.69
C SER A 160 16.60 0.27 -21.79
N ARG A 161 16.24 0.62 -23.03
CA ARG A 161 15.02 1.38 -23.33
C ARG A 161 14.04 0.43 -24.02
N PRO A 162 13.25 -0.31 -23.26
CA PRO A 162 12.42 -1.35 -23.82
C PRO A 162 11.33 -0.73 -24.70
N ASP A 163 11.32 -1.12 -25.99
CA ASP A 163 10.23 -0.86 -26.91
C ASP A 163 9.15 -1.93 -26.63
N PRO A 164 7.96 -1.57 -26.15
CA PRO A 164 6.93 -2.55 -25.80
C PRO A 164 6.44 -3.39 -26.99
N HIS A 165 6.66 -2.92 -28.22
CA HIS A 165 6.27 -3.63 -29.44
C HIS A 165 7.35 -4.59 -29.97
N LYS A 166 8.47 -4.74 -29.25
CA LYS A 166 9.51 -5.73 -29.52
C LYS A 166 9.77 -6.58 -28.28
N PRO A 167 10.08 -7.88 -28.42
CA PRO A 167 10.44 -8.70 -27.27
C PRO A 167 11.62 -8.07 -26.52
N TYR A 168 11.48 -7.88 -25.20
CA TYR A 168 12.58 -7.35 -24.39
C TYR A 168 13.76 -8.32 -24.37
N ILE A 169 14.96 -7.79 -24.37
CA ILE A 169 16.19 -8.56 -24.24
C ILE A 169 16.48 -8.69 -22.74
N PHE A 170 16.52 -9.91 -22.27
CA PHE A 170 16.86 -10.20 -20.89
C PHE A 170 18.36 -10.34 -20.72
N ALA A 171 18.86 -9.91 -19.56
CA ALA A 171 20.22 -10.06 -19.10
C ALA A 171 20.23 -10.98 -17.85
N PRO A 172 20.39 -12.31 -18.03
CA PRO A 172 20.30 -13.27 -16.93
C PRO A 172 21.24 -12.96 -15.76
N GLU A 173 22.43 -12.44 -16.03
CA GLU A 173 23.42 -12.04 -15.03
C GLU A 173 22.91 -10.90 -14.13
N ILE A 174 22.06 -10.02 -14.65
CA ILE A 174 21.39 -8.97 -13.87
C ILE A 174 20.32 -9.60 -12.96
N GLY A 175 19.55 -10.53 -13.50
CA GLY A 175 18.53 -11.26 -12.73
C GLY A 175 19.13 -12.03 -11.56
N GLU A 176 20.21 -12.77 -11.84
CA GLU A 176 20.95 -13.51 -10.83
C GLU A 176 21.49 -12.62 -9.70
N ARG A 177 22.12 -11.52 -10.08
CA ARG A 177 22.65 -10.56 -9.13
C ARG A 177 21.53 -9.97 -8.26
N LYS A 178 20.42 -9.52 -8.87
CA LYS A 178 19.29 -8.94 -8.14
C LYS A 178 18.60 -9.95 -7.23
N LEU A 179 18.50 -11.22 -7.63
CA LEU A 179 17.99 -12.26 -6.74
C LEU A 179 18.90 -12.45 -5.54
N GLY A 180 20.23 -12.52 -5.75
CA GLY A 180 21.21 -12.57 -4.67
C GLY A 180 21.11 -11.38 -3.71
N GLU A 181 21.06 -10.16 -4.25
CA GLU A 181 20.88 -8.92 -3.50
C GLU A 181 19.58 -8.92 -2.67
N ALA A 182 18.46 -9.40 -3.25
CA ALA A 182 17.18 -9.49 -2.56
C ALA A 182 17.20 -10.52 -1.43
N VAL A 183 17.84 -11.67 -1.63
CA VAL A 183 18.02 -12.67 -0.58
C VAL A 183 18.92 -12.13 0.55
N ASP A 184 19.97 -11.42 0.25
CA ASP A 184 20.84 -10.82 1.27
C ASP A 184 20.16 -9.66 2.01
N PHE A 185 19.28 -8.91 1.31
CA PHE A 185 18.41 -7.92 1.93
C PHE A 185 17.46 -8.56 2.95
N VAL A 186 16.79 -9.65 2.59
CA VAL A 186 15.93 -10.42 3.53
C VAL A 186 16.74 -10.84 4.76
N LYS A 187 17.91 -11.44 4.59
CA LYS A 187 18.77 -11.88 5.73
C LYS A 187 19.15 -10.74 6.67
N ARG A 188 19.28 -9.53 6.15
CA ARG A 188 19.72 -8.35 6.92
C ARG A 188 18.59 -7.68 7.67
N TRP A 189 17.42 -7.59 7.05
CA TRP A 189 16.35 -6.72 7.53
C TRP A 189 15.12 -7.44 8.07
N ASP A 190 14.93 -8.73 7.76
CA ASP A 190 13.75 -9.45 8.25
C ASP A 190 13.82 -9.63 9.77
N GLY A 191 12.79 -9.13 10.47
CA GLY A 191 12.70 -9.11 11.92
C GLY A 191 13.33 -7.88 12.60
N GLU A 192 13.96 -6.97 11.85
CA GLU A 192 14.59 -5.76 12.41
C GLU A 192 13.56 -4.74 12.94
N ALA A 193 14.07 -3.69 13.59
CA ALA A 193 13.28 -2.67 14.28
C ALA A 193 12.27 -3.26 15.30
N GLY A 194 12.68 -4.32 16.01
CA GLY A 194 11.81 -5.02 16.97
C GLY A 194 10.68 -5.80 16.32
N GLY A 195 10.90 -6.33 15.12
CA GLY A 195 9.92 -7.10 14.35
C GLY A 195 8.94 -6.27 13.52
N ARG A 196 9.11 -4.93 13.50
CA ARG A 196 8.26 -4.07 12.65
C ARG A 196 8.68 -4.10 11.19
N ILE A 197 9.95 -4.31 10.88
CA ILE A 197 10.45 -4.52 9.52
C ILE A 197 10.45 -6.02 9.24
N THR A 198 9.73 -6.43 8.20
CA THR A 198 9.74 -7.78 7.65
C THR A 198 10.04 -7.71 6.15
N CYS A 199 10.56 -8.80 5.58
CA CYS A 199 11.01 -8.81 4.19
C CYS A 199 10.41 -9.96 3.40
N ILE A 200 10.17 -9.74 2.10
CA ILE A 200 9.70 -10.75 1.15
C ILE A 200 10.42 -10.58 -0.19
N LEU A 201 10.26 -11.53 -1.10
CA LEU A 201 10.83 -11.42 -2.44
C LEU A 201 9.86 -10.72 -3.39
N ALA A 202 10.39 -9.87 -4.29
CA ALA A 202 9.59 -9.12 -5.25
C ALA A 202 10.03 -9.41 -6.71
N PRO A 203 9.56 -10.52 -7.32
CA PRO A 203 9.59 -10.62 -8.78
C PRO A 203 8.81 -9.44 -9.37
N HIS A 204 9.47 -8.65 -10.25
CA HIS A 204 8.90 -7.35 -10.65
C HIS A 204 7.57 -7.51 -11.40
N ALA A 205 7.63 -8.11 -12.58
CA ALA A 205 6.49 -8.36 -13.46
C ALA A 205 6.87 -9.40 -14.51
N ALA A 206 5.90 -10.11 -15.07
CA ALA A 206 6.15 -11.20 -16.01
C ALA A 206 6.79 -10.77 -17.33
N ASP A 207 6.59 -9.53 -17.75
CA ASP A 207 7.25 -8.99 -18.95
C ASP A 207 8.73 -8.64 -18.77
N MET A 208 9.19 -8.49 -17.54
CA MET A 208 10.57 -8.11 -17.21
C MET A 208 11.42 -9.26 -16.69
N MET A 209 10.90 -10.48 -16.73
CA MET A 209 11.57 -11.67 -16.22
C MET A 209 11.39 -12.86 -17.16
N SER A 210 12.42 -13.68 -17.26
CA SER A 210 12.33 -14.98 -17.92
C SER A 210 11.53 -15.96 -17.04
N LYS A 211 10.97 -17.00 -17.69
CA LYS A 211 10.36 -18.13 -16.99
C LYS A 211 11.32 -18.74 -15.96
N ASP A 212 12.59 -18.89 -16.33
CA ASP A 212 13.60 -19.51 -15.47
C ASP A 212 13.85 -18.70 -14.21
N LEU A 213 13.99 -17.38 -14.33
CA LEU A 213 14.16 -16.51 -13.15
C LEU A 213 12.89 -16.48 -12.28
N LEU A 214 11.69 -16.43 -12.86
CA LEU A 214 10.44 -16.52 -12.11
C LEU A 214 10.39 -17.77 -11.25
N LEU A 215 10.67 -18.94 -11.83
CA LEU A 215 10.65 -20.23 -11.11
C LEU A 215 11.76 -20.31 -10.04
N ARG A 216 12.91 -19.70 -10.28
CA ARG A 216 13.98 -19.62 -9.27
C ARG A 216 13.60 -18.73 -8.10
N VAL A 217 12.99 -17.56 -8.35
CA VAL A 217 12.49 -16.69 -7.27
C VAL A 217 11.43 -17.42 -6.45
N LYS A 218 10.53 -18.16 -7.11
CA LYS A 218 9.54 -18.98 -6.44
C LYS A 218 10.19 -20.05 -5.55
N GLY A 219 11.17 -20.79 -6.08
CA GLY A 219 11.91 -21.80 -5.31
C GLY A 219 12.64 -21.22 -4.10
N GLU A 220 13.25 -20.04 -4.23
CA GLU A 220 13.86 -19.31 -3.10
C GLU A 220 12.82 -18.89 -2.05
N ALA A 221 11.66 -18.38 -2.48
CA ALA A 221 10.57 -18.02 -1.58
C ALA A 221 10.04 -19.25 -0.83
N GLU A 222 9.80 -20.36 -1.52
CA GLU A 222 9.36 -21.64 -0.93
C GLU A 222 10.36 -22.17 0.09
N SER A 223 11.64 -22.18 -0.26
CA SER A 223 12.70 -22.71 0.63
C SER A 223 12.82 -21.95 1.94
N ARG A 224 12.38 -20.67 1.96
CA ARG A 224 12.45 -19.78 3.11
C ARG A 224 11.10 -19.57 3.80
N GLY A 225 10.02 -20.15 3.25
CA GLY A 225 8.66 -19.88 3.76
C GLY A 225 8.20 -18.44 3.57
N LEU A 226 8.72 -17.73 2.56
CA LEU A 226 8.39 -16.33 2.30
C LEU A 226 7.25 -16.19 1.28
N PRO A 227 6.38 -15.18 1.42
CA PRO A 227 5.54 -14.71 0.33
C PRO A 227 6.35 -14.03 -0.77
N MET A 228 5.69 -13.81 -1.91
CA MET A 228 6.20 -13.02 -3.02
C MET A 228 5.26 -11.87 -3.33
N HIS A 229 5.80 -10.70 -3.68
CA HIS A 229 5.01 -9.55 -4.13
C HIS A 229 5.34 -9.21 -5.57
N MET A 230 4.34 -9.18 -6.46
CA MET A 230 4.54 -9.01 -7.88
C MET A 230 3.47 -8.10 -8.50
N HIS A 231 3.87 -7.25 -9.47
CA HIS A 231 2.93 -6.59 -10.37
C HIS A 231 2.44 -7.64 -11.38
N VAL A 232 1.13 -7.82 -11.48
CA VAL A 232 0.51 -8.85 -12.35
C VAL A 232 -0.54 -8.19 -13.23
N ALA A 233 -0.45 -8.40 -14.53
CA ALA A 233 -1.38 -7.86 -15.52
C ALA A 233 -1.62 -6.36 -15.29
N GLN A 234 -0.50 -5.62 -15.16
CA GLN A 234 -0.46 -4.23 -14.68
C GLN A 234 -0.69 -3.18 -15.78
N GLY A 235 -0.77 -3.58 -17.06
CA GLY A 235 -0.96 -2.61 -18.14
C GLY A 235 -0.79 -3.19 -19.54
N GLY A 236 -1.01 -2.33 -20.54
CA GLY A 236 -0.91 -2.69 -21.95
C GLY A 236 0.48 -3.17 -22.37
N ARG A 237 1.53 -2.60 -21.78
CA ARG A 237 2.92 -2.99 -22.03
C ARG A 237 3.15 -4.46 -21.68
N GLU A 238 2.76 -4.88 -20.50
CA GLU A 238 2.91 -6.27 -20.07
C GLU A 238 2.10 -7.22 -20.95
N ALA A 239 0.85 -6.87 -21.26
CA ALA A 239 -0.01 -7.66 -22.14
C ALA A 239 0.62 -7.85 -23.54
N ILE A 240 1.22 -6.80 -24.13
CA ILE A 240 1.92 -6.87 -25.41
C ILE A 240 3.12 -7.83 -25.32
N GLN A 241 3.96 -7.71 -24.29
CA GLN A 241 5.15 -8.54 -24.12
C GLN A 241 4.82 -10.02 -23.95
N LEU A 242 3.82 -10.35 -23.13
CA LEU A 242 3.38 -11.75 -22.92
C LEU A 242 2.82 -12.34 -24.22
N LYS A 243 2.04 -11.54 -24.98
CA LYS A 243 1.52 -11.96 -26.27
C LYS A 243 2.63 -12.19 -27.30
N LEU A 244 3.64 -11.32 -27.37
CA LEU A 244 4.77 -11.45 -28.29
C LEU A 244 5.66 -12.65 -27.96
N ARG A 245 5.92 -12.93 -26.67
CA ARG A 245 6.83 -13.99 -26.23
C ARG A 245 6.19 -15.35 -26.18
N TYR A 246 4.99 -15.42 -25.61
CA TYR A 246 4.37 -16.68 -25.21
C TYR A 246 3.02 -16.93 -25.88
N GLY A 247 2.49 -15.95 -26.65
CA GLY A 247 1.20 -16.08 -27.33
C GLY A 247 -0.02 -16.08 -26.42
N THR A 248 0.15 -15.78 -25.11
CA THR A 248 -0.87 -15.88 -24.08
C THR A 248 -0.97 -14.59 -23.24
N THR A 249 -1.78 -14.58 -22.21
CA THR A 249 -1.94 -13.48 -21.24
C THR A 249 -1.08 -13.72 -20.01
N THR A 250 -0.88 -12.68 -19.19
CA THR A 250 -0.05 -12.77 -17.98
C THR A 250 -0.56 -13.85 -17.02
N VAL A 251 -1.85 -13.84 -16.68
CA VAL A 251 -2.40 -14.77 -15.70
C VAL A 251 -2.32 -16.20 -16.19
N LYS A 252 -2.66 -16.47 -17.44
CA LYS A 252 -2.55 -17.80 -18.04
C LYS A 252 -1.10 -18.30 -18.09
N PHE A 253 -0.17 -17.42 -18.48
CA PHE A 253 1.26 -17.77 -18.48
C PHE A 253 1.74 -18.15 -17.07
N LEU A 254 1.41 -17.36 -16.05
CA LEU A 254 1.80 -17.63 -14.67
C LEU A 254 1.16 -18.93 -14.14
N ASP A 255 -0.07 -19.23 -14.52
CA ASP A 255 -0.73 -20.50 -14.18
C ASP A 255 -0.07 -21.68 -14.88
N GLU A 256 0.18 -21.59 -16.19
CA GLU A 256 0.84 -22.65 -16.99
C GLU A 256 2.22 -23.04 -16.48
N ILE A 257 2.98 -22.07 -15.94
CA ILE A 257 4.30 -22.36 -15.34
C ILE A 257 4.22 -22.78 -13.86
N GLY A 258 3.01 -22.86 -13.28
CA GLY A 258 2.80 -23.22 -11.87
C GLY A 258 3.25 -22.13 -10.89
N PHE A 259 3.20 -20.86 -11.29
CA PHE A 259 3.64 -19.74 -10.45
C PHE A 259 2.56 -19.26 -9.48
N LEU A 260 1.27 -19.40 -9.84
CA LEU A 260 0.14 -18.91 -9.03
C LEU A 260 -0.12 -19.82 -7.84
N ASP A 261 -0.02 -19.30 -6.64
CA ASP A 261 -0.42 -19.95 -5.40
C ASP A 261 -0.73 -18.92 -4.29
N ASP A 262 -1.02 -19.39 -3.07
CA ASP A 262 -1.37 -18.56 -1.90
C ASP A 262 -0.19 -17.82 -1.26
N ARG A 263 1.03 -17.92 -1.79
CA ARG A 263 2.18 -17.09 -1.41
C ARG A 263 2.30 -15.85 -2.28
N LEU A 264 1.58 -15.78 -3.41
CA LEU A 264 1.66 -14.65 -4.31
C LEU A 264 0.74 -13.52 -3.86
N ILE A 265 1.32 -12.36 -3.63
CA ILE A 265 0.65 -11.07 -3.45
C ILE A 265 0.71 -10.37 -4.81
N ALA A 266 -0.42 -10.31 -5.52
CA ALA A 266 -0.51 -9.79 -6.87
C ALA A 266 -1.11 -8.38 -6.88
N ALA A 267 -0.30 -7.38 -7.22
CA ALA A 267 -0.76 -6.01 -7.38
C ALA A 267 -1.37 -5.78 -8.77
N HIS A 268 -2.38 -4.93 -8.84
CA HIS A 268 -3.10 -4.44 -10.02
C HIS A 268 -4.11 -5.42 -10.62
N CYS A 269 -3.69 -6.47 -11.30
CA CYS A 269 -4.53 -7.48 -11.96
C CYS A 269 -5.68 -6.92 -12.81
N HIS A 270 -5.50 -5.73 -13.42
CA HIS A 270 -6.60 -5.05 -14.12
C HIS A 270 -6.66 -5.35 -15.62
N GLN A 271 -5.56 -5.80 -16.23
CA GLN A 271 -5.53 -6.28 -17.63
C GLN A 271 -5.86 -7.78 -17.69
N THR A 272 -7.03 -8.14 -17.15
CA THR A 272 -7.51 -9.51 -17.01
C THR A 272 -8.92 -9.67 -17.56
N THR A 273 -9.25 -10.88 -18.00
CA THR A 273 -10.64 -11.29 -18.25
C THR A 273 -11.31 -11.74 -16.95
N ASP A 274 -12.64 -11.83 -16.94
CA ASP A 274 -13.38 -12.28 -15.76
C ASP A 274 -12.98 -13.72 -15.36
N ASP A 275 -12.71 -14.61 -16.32
CA ASP A 275 -12.21 -15.98 -16.06
C ASP A 275 -10.82 -15.98 -15.41
N GLU A 276 -9.95 -15.04 -15.80
CA GLU A 276 -8.63 -14.91 -15.20
C GLU A 276 -8.68 -14.37 -13.76
N VAL A 277 -9.63 -13.49 -13.48
CA VAL A 277 -9.89 -13.04 -12.10
C VAL A 277 -10.39 -14.19 -11.24
N ALA A 278 -11.28 -15.03 -11.78
CA ALA A 278 -11.76 -16.24 -11.09
C ALA A 278 -10.60 -17.23 -10.87
N LEU A 279 -9.71 -17.39 -11.83
CA LEU A 279 -8.53 -18.26 -11.72
C LEU A 279 -7.57 -17.78 -10.61
N LEU A 280 -7.30 -16.48 -10.51
CA LEU A 280 -6.51 -15.91 -9.41
C LEU A 280 -7.13 -16.25 -8.04
N ALA A 281 -8.45 -16.09 -7.91
CA ALA A 281 -9.17 -16.46 -6.69
C ALA A 281 -9.10 -17.95 -6.38
N GLU A 282 -9.26 -18.81 -7.39
CA GLU A 282 -9.17 -20.30 -7.28
C GLU A 282 -7.77 -20.74 -6.81
N ARG A 283 -6.70 -20.12 -7.34
CA ARG A 283 -5.32 -20.40 -6.96
C ARG A 283 -4.95 -19.84 -5.59
N GLY A 284 -5.83 -19.10 -4.94
CA GLY A 284 -5.61 -18.51 -3.62
C GLY A 284 -4.67 -17.30 -3.62
N VAL A 285 -4.39 -16.70 -4.78
CA VAL A 285 -3.54 -15.52 -4.93
C VAL A 285 -4.10 -14.36 -4.11
N HIS A 286 -3.28 -13.67 -3.34
CA HIS A 286 -3.68 -12.48 -2.59
C HIS A 286 -3.71 -11.26 -3.51
N TYR A 287 -4.86 -10.61 -3.64
CA TYR A 287 -5.05 -9.51 -4.57
C TYR A 287 -4.87 -8.13 -3.90
N VAL A 288 -4.06 -7.27 -4.50
CA VAL A 288 -3.92 -5.86 -4.09
C VAL A 288 -4.45 -4.94 -5.19
N SER A 289 -5.51 -4.20 -4.86
CA SER A 289 -6.13 -3.21 -5.76
C SER A 289 -5.53 -1.83 -5.52
N CYS A 290 -5.10 -1.15 -6.60
CA CYS A 290 -4.59 0.22 -6.59
C CYS A 290 -5.55 1.13 -7.39
N PRO A 291 -6.74 1.44 -6.83
CA PRO A 291 -7.85 1.98 -7.62
C PRO A 291 -7.60 3.38 -8.18
N SER A 292 -6.96 4.26 -7.43
CA SER A 292 -6.68 5.62 -7.91
C SER A 292 -5.60 5.63 -9.00
N SER A 293 -4.50 4.91 -8.79
CA SER A 293 -3.41 4.81 -9.76
C SER A 293 -3.89 4.26 -11.10
N ILE A 294 -4.60 3.12 -11.06
CA ILE A 294 -5.11 2.48 -12.28
C ILE A 294 -6.22 3.31 -12.95
N GLY A 295 -7.06 3.97 -12.16
CA GLY A 295 -8.07 4.89 -12.69
C GLY A 295 -7.47 6.07 -13.45
N LEU A 296 -6.35 6.60 -12.97
CA LEU A 296 -5.65 7.76 -13.56
C LEU A 296 -4.77 7.39 -14.76
N ILE A 297 -4.08 6.24 -14.72
CA ILE A 297 -3.11 5.84 -15.76
C ILE A 297 -3.79 5.06 -16.89
N ASP A 298 -4.70 4.14 -16.57
CA ASP A 298 -5.32 3.23 -17.55
C ASP A 298 -6.78 3.53 -17.84
N GLY A 299 -7.45 4.30 -16.97
CA GLY A 299 -8.90 4.56 -17.10
C GLY A 299 -9.75 3.29 -16.89
N ILE A 300 -9.23 2.30 -16.18
CA ILE A 300 -9.86 0.99 -15.96
C ILE A 300 -10.28 0.87 -14.49
N THR A 301 -11.41 0.21 -14.25
CA THR A 301 -11.80 -0.17 -12.88
C THR A 301 -11.12 -1.47 -12.49
N PRO A 302 -10.27 -1.50 -11.45
CA PRO A 302 -9.71 -2.74 -10.92
C PRO A 302 -10.79 -3.73 -10.48
N PRO A 303 -10.60 -5.07 -10.70
CA PRO A 303 -11.66 -6.07 -10.59
C PRO A 303 -11.90 -6.55 -9.14
N LEU A 304 -11.78 -5.66 -8.13
CA LEU A 304 -11.86 -6.03 -6.72
C LEU A 304 -13.16 -6.72 -6.32
N ALA A 305 -14.31 -6.18 -6.78
CA ALA A 305 -15.61 -6.79 -6.47
C ALA A 305 -15.77 -8.17 -7.13
N LEU A 306 -15.29 -8.31 -8.36
CA LEU A 306 -15.32 -9.58 -9.09
C LEU A 306 -14.43 -10.63 -8.43
N TYR A 307 -13.18 -10.26 -8.04
CA TYR A 307 -12.27 -11.14 -7.33
C TYR A 307 -12.91 -11.72 -6.04
N LEU A 308 -13.52 -10.85 -5.23
CA LEU A 308 -14.22 -11.27 -4.01
C LEU A 308 -15.45 -12.14 -4.31
N ALA A 309 -16.22 -11.81 -5.35
CA ALA A 309 -17.37 -12.61 -5.77
C ALA A 309 -16.97 -13.99 -6.31
N SER A 310 -15.76 -14.11 -6.86
CA SER A 310 -15.16 -15.40 -7.32
C SER A 310 -14.57 -16.24 -6.19
N GLY A 311 -14.76 -15.85 -4.92
CA GLY A 311 -14.27 -16.61 -3.77
C GLY A 311 -12.86 -16.25 -3.32
N GLY A 312 -12.30 -15.14 -3.78
CA GLY A 312 -11.01 -14.63 -3.33
C GLY A 312 -10.96 -14.45 -1.81
N ARG A 313 -9.94 -15.02 -1.17
CA ARG A 313 -9.87 -15.16 0.30
C ARG A 313 -9.41 -13.89 1.00
N ALA A 314 -8.45 -13.18 0.42
CA ALA A 314 -7.92 -11.94 0.96
C ALA A 314 -7.65 -10.94 -0.15
N ALA A 315 -8.14 -9.73 0.04
CA ALA A 315 -7.89 -8.60 -0.83
C ALA A 315 -7.41 -7.42 0.01
N ALA A 316 -6.56 -6.59 -0.59
CA ALA A 316 -6.02 -5.39 0.02
C ALA A 316 -6.17 -4.19 -0.93
N LEU A 317 -5.93 -3.01 -0.38
CA LEU A 317 -5.73 -1.79 -1.15
C LEU A 317 -4.25 -1.40 -1.14
N GLY A 318 -3.81 -0.73 -2.19
CA GLY A 318 -2.52 -0.08 -2.29
C GLY A 318 -2.66 1.31 -2.88
N SER A 319 -1.84 2.25 -2.42
CA SER A 319 -1.78 3.60 -3.00
C SER A 319 -0.86 3.67 -4.22
N ASP A 320 -0.02 2.65 -4.41
CA ASP A 320 0.97 2.56 -5.48
C ASP A 320 1.99 3.72 -5.38
N GLN A 321 2.20 4.46 -6.43
CA GLN A 321 3.18 5.56 -6.52
C GLN A 321 2.50 6.92 -6.66
N ALA A 322 3.01 7.93 -5.98
CA ALA A 322 2.45 9.28 -6.05
C ALA A 322 2.60 9.94 -7.43
N SER A 323 3.51 9.46 -8.29
CA SER A 323 3.60 9.86 -9.69
C SER A 323 2.44 9.35 -10.57
N GLY A 324 1.68 8.34 -10.09
CA GLY A 324 0.49 7.81 -10.76
C GLY A 324 -0.81 8.16 -10.03
N ASN A 325 -0.78 8.11 -8.68
CA ASN A 325 -1.94 8.31 -7.81
C ASN A 325 -2.08 9.73 -7.26
N ASN A 326 -0.99 10.46 -7.14
CA ASN A 326 -0.85 11.77 -6.46
C ASN A 326 -0.98 11.76 -4.93
N CYS A 327 -1.38 10.68 -4.27
CA CYS A 327 -1.45 10.65 -2.81
C CYS A 327 -1.22 9.25 -2.22
N HIS A 328 -0.78 9.21 -0.95
CA HIS A 328 -0.67 8.00 -0.15
C HIS A 328 -1.70 8.05 0.99
N ASN A 329 -2.99 7.89 0.66
CA ASN A 329 -4.09 8.05 1.59
C ASN A 329 -5.14 6.93 1.42
N MET A 330 -5.14 5.98 2.35
CA MET A 330 -6.02 4.81 2.31
C MET A 330 -7.51 5.16 2.44
N LEU A 331 -7.88 6.31 3.03
CA LEU A 331 -9.25 6.78 3.08
C LEU A 331 -9.75 7.15 1.67
N ILE A 332 -8.89 7.76 0.85
CA ILE A 332 -9.20 8.06 -0.55
C ILE A 332 -9.30 6.76 -1.35
N GLU A 333 -8.34 5.84 -1.18
CA GLU A 333 -8.35 4.55 -1.87
C GLU A 333 -9.62 3.74 -1.60
N MET A 334 -10.07 3.68 -0.34
CA MET A 334 -11.34 3.02 0.02
C MET A 334 -12.54 3.61 -0.73
N LYS A 335 -12.63 4.93 -0.78
CA LYS A 335 -13.73 5.63 -1.47
C LYS A 335 -13.70 5.41 -2.97
N VAL A 336 -12.53 5.55 -3.59
CA VAL A 336 -12.34 5.37 -5.04
C VAL A 336 -12.63 3.93 -5.43
N ALA A 337 -12.09 2.94 -4.71
CA ALA A 337 -12.36 1.52 -4.95
C ALA A 337 -13.87 1.21 -4.93
N ALA A 338 -14.57 1.69 -3.88
CA ALA A 338 -16.00 1.48 -3.75
C ALA A 338 -16.79 2.12 -4.90
N LEU A 339 -16.50 3.38 -5.24
CA LEU A 339 -17.22 4.11 -6.30
C LEU A 339 -17.01 3.51 -7.68
N LEU A 340 -15.76 3.21 -8.05
CA LEU A 340 -15.43 2.61 -9.35
C LEU A 340 -16.14 1.25 -9.54
N ASN A 341 -16.07 0.37 -8.52
CA ASN A 341 -16.72 -0.95 -8.61
C ASN A 341 -18.24 -0.85 -8.62
N LYS A 342 -18.87 0.00 -7.79
CA LYS A 342 -20.32 0.26 -7.85
C LYS A 342 -20.76 0.74 -9.24
N THR A 343 -20.00 1.62 -9.85
CA THR A 343 -20.27 2.14 -11.20
C THR A 343 -20.11 1.05 -12.27
N ARG A 344 -19.01 0.28 -12.22
CA ARG A 344 -18.75 -0.83 -13.15
C ARG A 344 -19.88 -1.87 -13.13
N HIS A 345 -20.30 -2.29 -11.95
CA HIS A 345 -21.34 -3.30 -11.77
C HIS A 345 -22.76 -2.75 -11.83
N ARG A 346 -22.94 -1.40 -11.88
CA ARG A 346 -24.25 -0.73 -11.77
C ARG A 346 -25.05 -1.21 -10.55
N ASP A 347 -24.35 -1.51 -9.48
CA ASP A 347 -24.90 -2.03 -8.22
C ASP A 347 -24.30 -1.27 -7.03
N PRO A 348 -25.09 -0.46 -6.32
CA PRO A 348 -24.61 0.29 -5.15
C PRO A 348 -24.35 -0.60 -3.92
N THR A 349 -24.69 -1.88 -3.97
CA THR A 349 -24.51 -2.81 -2.84
C THR A 349 -23.14 -3.48 -2.80
N VAL A 350 -22.42 -3.53 -3.94
CA VAL A 350 -21.05 -4.09 -3.98
C VAL A 350 -20.08 -3.24 -3.15
N LEU A 351 -19.12 -3.85 -2.52
CA LEU A 351 -18.11 -3.20 -1.68
C LEU A 351 -18.71 -2.16 -0.71
N PRO A 352 -19.58 -2.56 0.22
CA PRO A 352 -20.15 -1.65 1.21
C PRO A 352 -19.05 -1.10 2.14
N SER A 353 -19.30 0.02 2.78
CA SER A 353 -18.33 0.74 3.62
C SER A 353 -17.66 -0.13 4.70
N TRP A 354 -18.43 -0.98 5.38
CA TRP A 354 -17.88 -1.89 6.37
C TRP A 354 -16.88 -2.89 5.76
N LYS A 355 -17.11 -3.33 4.51
CA LYS A 355 -16.18 -4.22 3.79
C LYS A 355 -14.92 -3.48 3.38
N MET A 356 -15.04 -2.21 2.94
CA MET A 356 -13.89 -1.39 2.60
C MET A 356 -12.97 -1.14 3.80
N LEU A 357 -13.52 -0.88 4.99
CA LEU A 357 -12.72 -0.79 6.22
C LEU A 357 -11.97 -2.09 6.51
N ARG A 358 -12.60 -3.24 6.34
CA ARG A 358 -11.95 -4.53 6.53
C ARG A 358 -10.82 -4.76 5.53
N ILE A 359 -11.03 -4.40 4.25
CA ILE A 359 -10.02 -4.52 3.18
C ILE A 359 -8.80 -3.61 3.48
N ALA A 360 -9.04 -2.41 4.00
CA ALA A 360 -7.97 -1.49 4.37
C ALA A 360 -7.29 -1.82 5.73
N THR A 361 -7.76 -2.83 6.45
CA THR A 361 -7.26 -3.22 7.78
C THR A 361 -6.99 -4.72 7.86
N VAL A 362 -7.91 -5.52 8.43
CA VAL A 362 -7.69 -6.94 8.73
C VAL A 362 -7.48 -7.81 7.48
N GLU A 363 -8.23 -7.57 6.42
CA GLU A 363 -8.05 -8.33 5.17
C GLU A 363 -6.77 -7.91 4.45
N GLY A 364 -6.43 -6.62 4.47
CA GLY A 364 -5.16 -6.11 3.96
C GLY A 364 -3.95 -6.68 4.69
N ALA A 365 -4.00 -6.71 6.03
CA ALA A 365 -2.97 -7.34 6.84
C ALA A 365 -2.84 -8.84 6.52
N THR A 366 -3.97 -9.53 6.35
CA THR A 366 -3.98 -10.95 5.96
C THR A 366 -3.37 -11.15 4.57
N ALA A 367 -3.72 -10.31 3.60
CA ALA A 367 -3.21 -10.40 2.23
C ALA A 367 -1.69 -10.28 2.13
N ILE A 368 -1.08 -9.44 2.99
CA ILE A 368 0.38 -9.32 3.04
C ILE A 368 1.04 -10.25 4.07
N GLY A 369 0.29 -11.21 4.66
CA GLY A 369 0.81 -12.21 5.59
C GLY A 369 1.16 -11.67 6.99
N LEU A 370 0.49 -10.60 7.45
CA LEU A 370 0.63 -10.02 8.79
C LEU A 370 -0.67 -10.04 9.59
N GLY A 371 -1.70 -10.76 9.13
CA GLY A 371 -3.02 -10.80 9.76
C GLY A 371 -3.04 -11.33 11.18
N ASP A 372 -2.10 -12.20 11.55
CA ASP A 372 -1.95 -12.72 12.91
C ASP A 372 -1.34 -11.69 13.88
N GLN A 373 -0.70 -10.64 13.36
CA GLN A 373 -0.04 -9.61 14.14
C GLN A 373 -0.85 -8.32 14.27
N VAL A 374 -1.46 -7.86 13.16
CA VAL A 374 -2.12 -6.54 13.07
C VAL A 374 -3.40 -6.60 12.23
N GLY A 375 -4.05 -5.45 12.04
CA GLY A 375 -5.23 -5.28 11.17
C GLY A 375 -6.57 -5.45 11.86
N SER A 376 -6.60 -6.00 13.06
CA SER A 376 -7.76 -6.00 13.96
C SER A 376 -7.32 -5.70 15.39
N LEU A 377 -8.24 -5.13 16.18
CA LEU A 377 -8.00 -4.96 17.61
C LEU A 377 -8.45 -6.24 18.32
N GLU A 378 -7.47 -7.03 18.78
CA GLU A 378 -7.66 -8.32 19.44
C GLU A 378 -6.61 -8.52 20.52
N PRO A 379 -6.96 -9.07 21.70
CA PRO A 379 -5.96 -9.46 22.67
C PRO A 379 -4.90 -10.39 22.06
N GLY A 380 -3.64 -10.10 22.30
CA GLY A 380 -2.49 -10.81 21.76
C GLY A 380 -1.91 -10.21 20.47
N LYS A 381 -2.63 -9.34 19.74
CA LYS A 381 -2.09 -8.64 18.58
C LYS A 381 -1.31 -7.38 18.97
N ARG A 382 -0.42 -6.95 18.10
CA ARG A 382 0.33 -5.71 18.25
C ARG A 382 -0.62 -4.51 18.22
N ALA A 383 -0.35 -3.53 19.05
CA ALA A 383 -1.13 -2.32 19.15
C ALA A 383 -0.77 -1.32 18.03
N ASP A 384 -1.19 -1.66 16.81
CA ASP A 384 -1.14 -0.80 15.63
C ASP A 384 -2.56 -0.27 15.40
N LEU A 385 -2.84 0.96 15.85
CA LEU A 385 -4.18 1.55 15.83
C LEU A 385 -4.16 3.06 15.64
N ILE A 386 -5.29 3.60 15.23
CA ILE A 386 -5.49 5.04 15.04
C ILE A 386 -6.70 5.54 15.84
N ILE A 387 -6.65 6.82 16.19
CA ILE A 387 -7.76 7.55 16.79
C ILE A 387 -8.15 8.67 15.81
N LEU A 388 -9.40 8.60 15.32
CA LEU A 388 -9.94 9.46 14.27
C LEU A 388 -11.07 10.33 14.87
N ASN A 389 -10.97 11.65 14.71
CA ASN A 389 -11.95 12.61 15.20
C ASN A 389 -13.24 12.57 14.35
N LEU A 390 -14.38 12.32 15.01
CA LEU A 390 -15.69 12.34 14.36
C LEU A 390 -16.43 13.68 14.52
N ARG A 391 -15.87 14.62 15.32
CA ARG A 391 -16.49 15.91 15.64
C ARG A 391 -16.06 17.02 14.70
N VAL A 392 -16.07 16.74 13.41
CA VAL A 392 -15.79 17.73 12.37
C VAL A 392 -16.98 17.83 11.42
N PRO A 393 -17.20 18.96 10.72
CA PRO A 393 -18.42 19.20 9.95
C PRO A 393 -18.79 18.08 8.97
N HIS A 394 -17.83 17.57 8.21
CA HIS A 394 -18.06 16.55 7.18
C HIS A 394 -18.21 15.12 7.74
N MET A 395 -17.91 14.90 9.03
CA MET A 395 -18.16 13.64 9.72
C MET A 395 -19.45 13.67 10.56
N THR A 396 -20.07 14.84 10.71
CA THR A 396 -21.31 15.06 11.45
C THR A 396 -22.53 14.90 10.53
N PRO A 397 -23.64 14.24 10.97
CA PRO A 397 -23.89 13.70 12.31
C PRO A 397 -23.24 12.32 12.54
N VAL A 398 -22.94 12.00 13.81
CA VAL A 398 -22.53 10.68 14.26
C VAL A 398 -23.70 9.99 14.93
N ILE A 399 -24.16 8.88 14.36
CA ILE A 399 -25.31 8.10 14.83
C ILE A 399 -24.86 6.68 15.11
N SER A 400 -25.02 6.21 16.34
CA SER A 400 -24.69 4.86 16.74
C SER A 400 -25.91 3.93 16.86
N LYS A 401 -27.13 4.49 16.99
CA LYS A 401 -28.40 3.76 17.10
C LYS A 401 -29.56 4.56 16.49
N PRO A 402 -30.56 3.90 15.90
CA PRO A 402 -30.65 2.49 15.54
C PRO A 402 -29.83 2.18 14.27
N VAL A 403 -29.53 3.20 13.46
CA VAL A 403 -28.71 3.12 12.23
C VAL A 403 -27.30 3.60 12.56
N ARG A 404 -26.31 2.79 12.23
CA ARG A 404 -24.90 3.10 12.48
C ARG A 404 -24.27 3.72 11.24
N ASN A 405 -23.83 4.99 11.33
CA ASN A 405 -23.23 5.69 10.21
C ASN A 405 -21.71 5.94 10.32
N ILE A 406 -21.05 5.43 11.37
CA ILE A 406 -19.62 5.68 11.61
C ILE A 406 -18.77 5.10 10.44
N ALA A 407 -18.98 3.83 10.08
CA ALA A 407 -18.25 3.22 8.98
C ALA A 407 -18.48 3.92 7.62
N PRO A 408 -19.74 4.23 7.20
CA PRO A 408 -19.97 5.07 6.02
C PRO A 408 -19.29 6.44 6.09
N ASN A 409 -19.32 7.12 7.24
CA ASN A 409 -18.69 8.42 7.38
C ASN A 409 -17.16 8.32 7.22
N ILE A 410 -16.51 7.31 7.82
CA ILE A 410 -15.07 7.10 7.65
C ILE A 410 -14.74 6.85 6.18
N VAL A 411 -15.45 5.96 5.49
CA VAL A 411 -15.11 5.57 4.12
C VAL A 411 -15.46 6.65 3.08
N TYR A 412 -16.57 7.35 3.25
CA TYR A 412 -17.06 8.25 2.21
C TYR A 412 -16.84 9.75 2.51
N SER A 413 -16.59 10.11 3.77
CA SER A 413 -16.48 11.51 4.17
C SER A 413 -15.11 11.90 4.72
N ALA A 414 -14.39 11.00 5.39
CA ALA A 414 -13.06 11.32 5.93
C ALA A 414 -12.06 11.62 4.81
N ARG A 415 -11.06 12.47 5.14
CA ARG A 415 -10.06 13.00 4.21
C ARG A 415 -8.62 12.70 4.62
N GLY A 416 -8.41 12.34 5.90
CA GLY A 416 -7.12 12.09 6.53
C GLY A 416 -6.81 13.05 7.68
N ASP A 417 -7.21 14.30 7.58
CA ASP A 417 -6.96 15.34 8.60
C ASP A 417 -7.65 15.04 9.95
N GLU A 418 -8.61 14.12 9.97
CA GLU A 418 -9.31 13.67 11.15
C GLU A 418 -8.51 12.66 11.99
N VAL A 419 -7.43 12.10 11.46
CA VAL A 419 -6.55 11.19 12.20
C VAL A 419 -5.70 12.03 13.15
N GLU A 420 -6.01 11.96 14.45
CA GLU A 420 -5.32 12.74 15.46
C GLU A 420 -4.18 11.98 16.12
N THR A 421 -4.33 10.66 16.28
CA THR A 421 -3.32 9.82 16.96
C THR A 421 -3.06 8.55 16.17
N VAL A 422 -1.80 8.21 16.03
CA VAL A 422 -1.33 6.95 15.46
C VAL A 422 -0.45 6.25 16.48
N ILE A 423 -0.78 5.00 16.79
CA ILE A 423 -0.02 4.13 17.67
C ILE A 423 0.46 2.94 16.85
N ILE A 424 1.76 2.62 16.94
CA ILE A 424 2.37 1.48 16.26
C ILE A 424 3.23 0.74 17.26
N ASP A 425 2.99 -0.56 17.37
CA ASP A 425 3.71 -1.42 18.31
C ASP A 425 3.60 -0.88 19.76
N GLY A 426 2.43 -0.31 20.11
CA GLY A 426 2.17 0.32 21.39
C GLY A 426 2.84 1.67 21.63
N LYS A 427 3.52 2.23 20.64
CA LYS A 427 4.19 3.54 20.74
C LYS A 427 3.38 4.60 19.99
N VAL A 428 3.14 5.74 20.64
CA VAL A 428 2.49 6.89 19.99
C VAL A 428 3.49 7.52 19.03
N VAL A 429 3.27 7.38 17.73
CA VAL A 429 4.11 7.93 16.65
C VAL A 429 3.55 9.24 16.08
N MET A 430 2.26 9.47 16.27
CA MET A 430 1.60 10.75 15.94
C MET A 430 0.60 11.12 17.04
N GLU A 431 0.55 12.38 17.42
CA GLU A 431 -0.40 12.91 18.40
C GLU A 431 -0.85 14.30 17.98
N GLU A 432 -2.15 14.60 18.15
CA GLU A 432 -2.78 15.86 17.75
C GLU A 432 -2.46 16.25 16.30
N GLY A 433 -2.39 15.23 15.40
CA GLY A 433 -2.07 15.39 13.98
C GLY A 433 -0.60 15.72 13.69
N ARG A 434 0.29 15.70 14.70
CA ARG A 434 1.72 15.93 14.55
C ARG A 434 2.51 14.62 14.69
N VAL A 435 3.35 14.32 13.71
CA VAL A 435 4.24 13.15 13.75
C VAL A 435 5.39 13.42 14.72
N LEU A 436 5.60 12.52 15.68
CA LEU A 436 6.58 12.69 16.76
C LEU A 436 7.95 12.10 16.40
N THR A 437 7.98 11.19 15.43
CA THR A 437 9.18 10.44 15.03
C THR A 437 9.90 11.05 13.82
N MET A 438 9.32 12.07 13.21
CA MET A 438 9.85 12.74 12.02
C MET A 438 9.75 14.27 12.18
N ASP A 439 10.72 14.99 11.65
CA ASP A 439 10.67 16.44 11.51
C ASP A 439 9.93 16.79 10.22
N GLU A 440 8.63 17.10 10.32
CA GLU A 440 7.73 17.31 9.18
C GLU A 440 8.23 18.45 8.25
N GLU A 441 8.66 19.58 8.83
CA GLU A 441 9.13 20.74 8.05
C GLU A 441 10.40 20.43 7.28
N ARG A 442 11.35 19.74 7.94
CA ARG A 442 12.60 19.31 7.32
C ARG A 442 12.33 18.30 6.20
N VAL A 443 11.47 17.31 6.42
CA VAL A 443 11.11 16.31 5.41
C VAL A 443 10.53 16.97 4.17
N MET A 444 9.57 17.86 4.33
CA MET A 444 8.95 18.59 3.21
C MET A 444 9.97 19.46 2.47
N ALA A 445 10.80 20.20 3.20
CA ALA A 445 11.81 21.08 2.58
C ALA A 445 12.91 20.29 1.85
N GLU A 446 13.34 19.14 2.38
CA GLU A 446 14.33 18.28 1.71
C GLU A 446 13.75 17.59 0.47
N ALA A 447 12.48 17.16 0.53
CA ALA A 447 11.78 16.59 -0.61
C ALA A 447 11.57 17.61 -1.73
N GLN A 448 11.16 18.83 -1.39
CA GLN A 448 10.99 19.93 -2.37
C GLN A 448 12.30 20.18 -3.13
N ARG A 449 13.41 20.39 -2.40
CA ARG A 449 14.72 20.61 -3.04
C ARG A 449 15.16 19.44 -3.92
N ALA A 450 14.87 18.20 -3.49
CA ALA A 450 15.19 17.02 -4.27
C ALA A 450 14.36 16.90 -5.56
N ALA A 451 13.07 17.22 -5.49
CA ALA A 451 12.20 17.26 -6.67
C ALA A 451 12.67 18.35 -7.66
N GLU A 452 12.97 19.57 -7.20
CA GLU A 452 13.50 20.65 -8.02
C GLU A 452 14.83 20.27 -8.69
N GLU A 453 15.72 19.57 -7.97
CA GLU A 453 16.98 19.09 -8.52
C GLU A 453 16.75 18.06 -9.64
N ILE A 454 15.87 17.06 -9.42
CA ILE A 454 15.55 16.06 -10.43
C ILE A 454 14.91 16.74 -11.66
N THR A 455 13.92 17.60 -11.46
CA THR A 455 13.17 18.26 -12.54
C THR A 455 14.08 19.15 -13.37
N SER A 456 14.97 19.92 -12.72
CA SER A 456 15.92 20.79 -13.44
C SER A 456 16.89 20.02 -14.33
N GLN A 457 17.28 18.80 -13.93
CA GLN A 457 18.15 17.93 -14.74
C GLN A 457 17.38 17.19 -15.84
N ALA A 458 16.10 16.88 -15.60
CA ALA A 458 15.27 16.08 -16.50
C ALA A 458 14.53 16.88 -17.57
N VAL A 459 14.44 18.22 -17.45
CA VAL A 459 13.55 19.05 -18.25
C VAL A 459 13.75 18.89 -19.75
N ASP A 460 15.00 18.85 -20.23
CA ASP A 460 15.30 18.70 -21.66
C ASP A 460 14.90 17.32 -22.18
N ASP A 461 15.22 16.26 -21.45
CA ASP A 461 14.82 14.89 -21.78
C ASP A 461 13.30 14.74 -21.79
N PHE A 462 12.62 15.30 -20.78
CA PHE A 462 11.17 15.29 -20.67
C PHE A 462 10.50 16.04 -21.82
N MET A 463 10.95 17.26 -22.13
CA MET A 463 10.42 18.04 -23.24
C MET A 463 10.67 17.40 -24.60
N ALA A 464 11.82 16.74 -24.78
CA ALA A 464 12.14 16.00 -25.99
C ALA A 464 11.31 14.73 -26.19
N ALA A 465 10.82 14.11 -25.11
CA ALA A 465 10.00 12.88 -25.15
C ALA A 465 8.65 13.06 -25.85
N GLY A 466 8.11 14.29 -25.91
CA GLY A 466 6.95 14.65 -26.73
C GLY A 466 5.64 13.98 -26.28
N SER A 467 5.41 13.86 -24.98
CA SER A 467 4.17 13.32 -24.41
C SER A 467 2.96 14.25 -24.59
N HIS A 468 1.76 13.79 -24.27
CA HIS A 468 0.58 14.65 -24.18
C HIS A 468 0.79 15.73 -23.12
N LEU A 469 1.42 15.41 -22.00
CA LEU A 469 1.74 16.34 -20.93
C LEU A 469 2.70 17.45 -21.41
N THR A 470 3.77 17.12 -22.13
CA THR A 470 4.69 18.12 -22.69
C THR A 470 4.02 19.04 -23.70
N LYS A 471 3.03 18.53 -24.45
CA LYS A 471 2.22 19.37 -25.36
C LYS A 471 1.34 20.36 -24.57
N ALA A 472 0.79 19.95 -23.43
CA ALA A 472 0.01 20.83 -22.55
C ALA A 472 0.90 21.92 -21.95
N VAL A 473 2.09 21.58 -21.46
CA VAL A 473 3.09 22.55 -20.96
C VAL A 473 3.45 23.56 -22.04
N ARG A 474 3.80 23.13 -23.28
CA ARG A 474 4.12 24.05 -24.38
C ARG A 474 2.99 25.00 -24.77
N ARG A 475 1.75 24.64 -24.48
CA ARG A 475 0.56 25.48 -24.72
C ARG A 475 0.21 26.40 -23.56
N GLY A 476 0.96 26.32 -22.47
CA GLY A 476 0.69 27.10 -21.26
C GLY A 476 -0.61 26.70 -20.55
N LEU A 477 -0.98 25.42 -20.61
CA LEU A 477 -2.16 24.87 -19.94
C LEU A 477 -1.85 24.40 -18.51
N LEU A 478 -0.57 24.24 -18.20
CA LEU A 478 -0.05 23.82 -16.89
C LEU A 478 1.04 24.80 -16.43
#